data_d6a2d61ee7e8257fd218ee12070090ff
#
_entry.id   d6a2d61ee7e8257fd218ee12070090ff
#
_cell.length_a   1.000
_cell.length_b   1.000
_cell.length_c   1.000
_cell.angle_alpha   90.00
_cell.angle_beta   90.00
_cell.angle_gamma   90.00
#
_symmetry.space_group_name_H-M   'P 1'
#
loop_
_entity.id
_entity.type
_entity.pdbx_description
1 polymer ?
#
loop_
_entity_poly.entity_id
_entity_poly.type
_entity_poly.pdbx_seq_one_letter_code
_entity_poly.pdbx_strand_id
1 'polypeptide(L)'
;MNNRLINRIPVRFKISRALLPALALSAAVILHSLPVLAQTSAGTNTRAFDEETITLTLDDAIRIAQRQSPAAQIAMNRYQQRSWDFRAFRAELYPRLVLQGNVPGINRTINPITQGDGTVEFRSQNQLRSSVNLAVNQGIPLTGGNLFVQSGINRVDLILDNASNTIFYQSSPLVVGLNQPLFQFNNQRWNIRTESIREEITDKQFHESMEEVAIENARRFFEVYIAKMNVENARLNVAINDTIYTISGGRFQVGRIAENELLQSELALLNAETSLANAQLEYDRAVRNLKLHLNLPQDVPLEVIPPLDVPQLAIDVDFAVAEALKNRSDRFAFDLQEMEADREISRARHASRLSANMSATFGLNQRADNVPDVYRELLDQQTFNVTFQIPIVQWGRASSELKAAEAQRREVETSIDLQRRSLEQDIYFQTLRFLQLQTQVALAAKADTIADRRFEVARNRYLIGNIDITNFLIAQAEKDNARFAYISTLSDYWVSYYQFRRLTMYDFERNEEIGYSRPELR
;
A
#
# COMPACT_ATOMS: atom_id res chain seq x y z
N MET A 1 24.47 -22.68 2.99
CA MET A 1 24.50 -23.73 1.94
C MET A 1 23.17 -23.76 1.26
N ASN A 2 23.07 -23.16 0.11
CA ASN A 2 22.38 -23.66 -1.07
C ASN A 2 22.35 -22.58 -2.16
N ASN A 3 23.21 -22.81 -3.12
CA ASN A 3 23.40 -22.04 -4.36
C ASN A 3 22.34 -22.48 -5.40
N ARG A 4 21.06 -22.07 -5.27
CA ARG A 4 20.03 -22.48 -6.24
C ARG A 4 18.95 -21.42 -6.57
N LEU A 5 19.29 -20.15 -6.64
CA LEU A 5 18.32 -19.13 -7.11
C LEU A 5 18.89 -18.11 -8.14
N ILE A 6 19.96 -18.46 -8.86
CA ILE A 6 20.56 -17.56 -9.87
C ILE A 6 20.26 -18.00 -11.32
N ASN A 7 19.50 -19.04 -11.56
CA ASN A 7 19.28 -19.54 -12.93
C ASN A 7 17.80 -19.65 -13.25
N ARG A 8 17.14 -18.55 -13.64
CA ARG A 8 15.97 -18.55 -14.54
C ARG A 8 15.56 -17.12 -14.96
N ILE A 9 16.45 -16.44 -15.71
CA ILE A 9 15.98 -15.39 -16.64
C ILE A 9 16.64 -15.72 -17.98
N PRO A 10 15.98 -16.39 -18.92
CA PRO A 10 16.50 -16.56 -20.26
C PRO A 10 16.30 -15.24 -21.02
N VAL A 11 17.32 -14.38 -21.04
CA VAL A 11 17.39 -13.28 -22.00
C VAL A 11 17.69 -13.90 -23.36
N ARG A 12 16.66 -14.29 -24.09
CA ARG A 12 16.79 -14.61 -25.52
C ARG A 12 16.80 -13.30 -26.31
N PHE A 13 17.97 -12.80 -26.62
CA PHE A 13 18.16 -11.81 -27.67
C PHE A 13 17.88 -12.48 -29.03
N LYS A 14 16.70 -12.24 -29.60
CA LYS A 14 16.50 -12.38 -31.05
C LYS A 14 16.99 -11.12 -31.71
N ILE A 15 18.24 -11.12 -32.15
CA ILE A 15 18.74 -10.11 -33.09
C ILE A 15 18.07 -10.41 -34.44
N SER A 16 17.02 -9.67 -34.76
CA SER A 16 16.46 -9.58 -36.10
C SER A 16 17.42 -8.76 -36.96
N ARG A 17 18.05 -9.43 -37.94
CA ARG A 17 18.85 -8.82 -39.02
C ARG A 17 17.97 -8.05 -40.00
N ALA A 18 17.49 -6.87 -39.60
CA ALA A 18 16.85 -5.95 -40.56
C ALA A 18 16.76 -4.57 -39.90
N LEU A 19 17.84 -3.81 -39.92
CA LEU A 19 17.79 -2.35 -39.71
C LEU A 19 19.18 -1.72 -40.00
N LEU A 20 19.43 -1.60 -41.29
CA LEU A 20 20.29 -0.62 -41.93
C LEU A 20 19.77 -0.54 -43.37
N PRO A 21 19.22 0.53 -43.91
CA PRO A 21 19.64 1.89 -43.83
C PRO A 21 18.48 2.91 -43.68
N ALA A 22 18.66 4.02 -43.08
CA ALA A 22 18.07 5.31 -43.45
C ALA A 22 18.19 6.30 -42.27
N LEU A 23 19.31 6.98 -42.18
CA LEU A 23 19.40 8.20 -41.39
C LEU A 23 19.62 9.38 -42.37
N ALA A 24 18.52 9.71 -43.05
CA ALA A 24 18.30 11.03 -43.61
C ALA A 24 17.02 11.56 -42.96
N LEU A 25 17.15 12.28 -41.87
CA LEU A 25 16.01 12.94 -41.22
C LEU A 25 16.12 14.44 -41.39
N SER A 26 15.42 14.93 -42.41
CA SER A 26 14.87 16.26 -42.42
C SER A 26 13.90 16.45 -41.25
N ALA A 27 14.24 17.32 -40.31
CA ALA A 27 13.37 17.71 -39.20
C ALA A 27 12.24 18.59 -39.75
N ALA A 28 11.10 17.97 -40.05
CA ALA A 28 9.83 18.68 -40.20
C ALA A 28 9.13 18.63 -38.86
N VAL A 29 9.14 19.74 -38.12
CA VAL A 29 8.32 19.95 -36.94
C VAL A 29 6.90 20.14 -37.44
N ILE A 30 6.13 19.07 -37.45
CA ILE A 30 4.66 19.13 -37.61
C ILE A 30 4.05 19.25 -36.20
N LEU A 31 3.70 20.48 -35.84
CA LEU A 31 2.76 20.71 -34.74
C LEU A 31 1.39 20.18 -35.20
N HIS A 32 1.07 18.93 -34.85
CA HIS A 32 -0.29 18.46 -34.91
C HIS A 32 -0.98 18.85 -33.60
N SER A 33 -1.88 19.81 -33.70
CA SER A 33 -2.88 20.07 -32.67
C SER A 33 -3.72 18.81 -32.47
N LEU A 34 -3.52 18.12 -31.35
CA LEU A 34 -4.41 17.06 -30.88
C LEU A 34 -5.77 17.70 -30.56
N PRO A 35 -6.88 17.20 -31.11
CA PRO A 35 -8.17 17.61 -30.63
C PRO A 35 -8.32 17.14 -29.17
N VAL A 36 -8.61 18.08 -28.29
CA VAL A 36 -9.12 17.79 -26.95
C VAL A 36 -10.45 17.05 -27.16
N LEU A 37 -10.41 15.73 -27.07
CA LEU A 37 -11.61 14.94 -26.90
C LEU A 37 -12.19 15.34 -25.53
N ALA A 38 -13.24 16.17 -25.56
CA ALA A 38 -14.11 16.38 -24.43
C ALA A 38 -14.54 14.99 -23.96
N GLN A 39 -14.10 14.61 -22.76
CA GLN A 39 -14.67 13.49 -22.06
C GLN A 39 -16.14 13.82 -21.85
N THR A 40 -16.98 13.27 -22.72
CA THR A 40 -18.39 13.12 -22.40
C THR A 40 -18.44 12.35 -21.10
N SER A 41 -18.88 13.03 -20.05
CA SER A 41 -19.28 12.41 -18.80
C SER A 41 -20.13 11.19 -19.16
N ALA A 42 -19.57 9.99 -18.90
CA ALA A 42 -20.36 8.77 -18.88
C ALA A 42 -21.53 9.06 -17.94
N GLY A 43 -22.70 9.14 -18.50
CA GLY A 43 -23.93 9.28 -17.76
C GLY A 43 -23.92 8.21 -16.67
N THR A 44 -23.98 8.64 -15.45
CA THR A 44 -24.38 7.82 -14.32
C THR A 44 -25.71 7.20 -14.74
N ASN A 45 -25.67 5.95 -15.17
CA ASN A 45 -26.85 5.12 -15.17
C ASN A 45 -27.28 4.96 -13.71
N THR A 46 -27.98 5.96 -13.19
CA THR A 46 -28.86 5.82 -12.06
C THR A 46 -29.95 4.84 -12.54
N ARG A 47 -29.68 3.53 -12.44
CA ARG A 47 -30.77 2.58 -12.35
C ARG A 47 -31.58 3.04 -11.14
N ALA A 48 -32.80 3.51 -11.40
CA ALA A 48 -33.81 3.59 -10.38
C ALA A 48 -33.88 2.19 -9.76
N PHE A 49 -33.33 2.07 -8.53
CA PHE A 49 -33.60 0.93 -7.70
C PHE A 49 -35.10 1.07 -7.34
N ASP A 50 -35.92 0.16 -7.84
CA ASP A 50 -37.23 -0.07 -7.22
C ASP A 50 -36.97 -0.20 -5.71
N GLU A 51 -37.93 0.21 -4.87
CA GLU A 51 -37.89 0.20 -3.40
C GLU A 51 -37.65 -1.19 -2.79
N GLU A 52 -36.90 -2.03 -3.43
CA GLU A 52 -36.57 -3.39 -3.01
C GLU A 52 -35.55 -3.33 -1.87
N THR A 53 -35.96 -3.74 -0.69
CA THR A 53 -35.07 -3.83 0.48
C THR A 53 -33.85 -4.70 0.15
N ILE A 54 -32.66 -4.14 0.30
CA ILE A 54 -31.41 -4.90 0.10
C ILE A 54 -31.22 -5.80 1.33
N THR A 55 -31.32 -7.10 1.15
CA THR A 55 -30.95 -8.09 2.16
C THR A 55 -29.51 -8.52 1.97
N LEU A 56 -28.68 -8.42 3.02
CA LEU A 56 -27.28 -8.80 2.97
C LEU A 56 -26.97 -9.92 3.97
N THR A 57 -26.37 -10.99 3.48
CA THR A 57 -25.62 -11.92 4.34
C THR A 57 -24.22 -11.36 4.63
N LEU A 58 -23.52 -11.93 5.61
CA LEU A 58 -22.15 -11.51 5.93
C LEU A 58 -21.21 -11.67 4.72
N ASP A 59 -21.32 -12.79 4.00
CA ASP A 59 -20.50 -13.07 2.82
C ASP A 59 -20.80 -12.11 1.66
N ASP A 60 -22.08 -11.76 1.45
CA ASP A 60 -22.46 -10.78 0.43
C ASP A 60 -21.90 -9.40 0.77
N ALA A 61 -22.02 -8.99 2.03
CA ALA A 61 -21.50 -7.71 2.50
C ALA A 61 -19.97 -7.64 2.33
N ILE A 62 -19.24 -8.71 2.66
CA ILE A 62 -17.78 -8.77 2.47
C ILE A 62 -17.42 -8.73 0.98
N ARG A 63 -18.11 -9.48 0.13
CA ARG A 63 -17.86 -9.45 -1.32
C ARG A 63 -18.10 -8.06 -1.93
N ILE A 64 -19.15 -7.37 -1.48
CA ILE A 64 -19.44 -5.99 -1.89
C ILE A 64 -18.33 -5.07 -1.38
N ALA A 65 -17.96 -5.17 -0.10
CA ALA A 65 -16.90 -4.36 0.49
C ALA A 65 -15.58 -4.50 -0.27
N GLN A 66 -15.16 -5.73 -0.58
CA GLN A 66 -13.93 -6.01 -1.30
C GLN A 66 -13.93 -5.52 -2.76
N ARG A 67 -15.12 -5.36 -3.37
CA ARG A 67 -15.25 -4.88 -4.75
C ARG A 67 -15.35 -3.36 -4.87
N GLN A 68 -16.10 -2.72 -4.00
CA GLN A 68 -16.48 -1.31 -4.20
C GLN A 68 -16.32 -0.40 -2.99
N SER A 69 -15.93 -0.91 -1.81
CA SER A 69 -15.72 -0.05 -0.64
C SER A 69 -14.57 0.95 -0.86
N PRO A 70 -14.63 2.13 -0.26
CA PRO A 70 -13.51 3.08 -0.30
C PRO A 70 -12.19 2.48 0.21
N ALA A 71 -12.25 1.62 1.22
CA ALA A 71 -11.08 0.94 1.77
C ALA A 71 -10.45 -0.03 0.76
N ALA A 72 -11.26 -0.82 0.05
CA ALA A 72 -10.78 -1.71 -1.01
C ALA A 72 -10.19 -0.90 -2.17
N GLN A 73 -10.82 0.21 -2.57
CA GLN A 73 -10.28 1.09 -3.62
C GLN A 73 -8.93 1.70 -3.21
N ILE A 74 -8.77 2.09 -1.95
CA ILE A 74 -7.48 2.58 -1.44
C ILE A 74 -6.42 1.47 -1.51
N ALA A 75 -6.75 0.24 -1.11
CA ALA A 75 -5.84 -0.90 -1.20
C ALA A 75 -5.43 -1.20 -2.65
N MET A 76 -6.40 -1.20 -3.59
CA MET A 76 -6.15 -1.37 -5.02
C MET A 76 -5.26 -0.26 -5.60
N ASN A 77 -5.54 1.01 -5.26
CA ASN A 77 -4.76 2.14 -5.74
C ASN A 77 -3.32 2.12 -5.20
N ARG A 78 -3.12 1.72 -3.94
CA ARG A 78 -1.78 1.54 -3.36
C ARG A 78 -1.00 0.43 -4.09
N TYR A 79 -1.64 -0.68 -4.36
CA TYR A 79 -1.04 -1.77 -5.14
C TYR A 79 -0.67 -1.29 -6.54
N GLN A 80 -1.59 -0.60 -7.25
CA GLN A 80 -1.33 -0.06 -8.59
C GLN A 80 -0.18 0.94 -8.58
N GLN A 81 -0.16 1.88 -7.62
CA GLN A 81 0.94 2.84 -7.47
C GLN A 81 2.28 2.12 -7.37
N ARG A 82 2.42 1.16 -6.45
CA ARG A 82 3.67 0.42 -6.24
C ARG A 82 4.06 -0.42 -7.46
N SER A 83 3.09 -1.01 -8.13
CA SER A 83 3.33 -1.78 -9.36
C SER A 83 3.80 -0.88 -10.50
N TRP A 84 3.29 0.36 -10.61
CA TRP A 84 3.78 1.35 -11.57
C TRP A 84 5.18 1.85 -11.21
N ASP A 85 5.48 2.07 -9.93
CA ASP A 85 6.82 2.41 -9.44
C ASP A 85 7.83 1.32 -9.83
N PHE A 86 7.48 0.05 -9.64
CA PHE A 86 8.31 -1.07 -10.05
C PHE A 86 8.51 -1.16 -11.58
N ARG A 87 7.45 -0.91 -12.36
CA ARG A 87 7.57 -0.83 -13.82
C ARG A 87 8.46 0.33 -14.26
N ALA A 88 8.34 1.50 -13.61
CA ALA A 88 9.21 2.65 -13.86
C ALA A 88 10.68 2.30 -13.56
N PHE A 89 10.94 1.67 -12.41
CA PHE A 89 12.26 1.16 -12.07
C PHE A 89 12.81 0.18 -13.13
N ARG A 90 12.00 -0.76 -13.59
CA ARG A 90 12.40 -1.68 -14.66
C ARG A 90 12.68 -0.94 -15.97
N ALA A 91 11.91 0.10 -16.28
CA ALA A 91 12.13 0.91 -17.47
C ALA A 91 13.45 1.70 -17.41
N GLU A 92 13.92 2.09 -16.23
CA GLU A 92 15.24 2.73 -16.05
C GLU A 92 16.43 1.81 -16.41
N LEU A 93 16.21 0.50 -16.44
CA LEU A 93 17.22 -0.48 -16.84
C LEU A 93 17.40 -0.59 -18.37
N TYR A 94 16.51 0.02 -19.17
CA TYR A 94 16.57 0.04 -20.62
C TYR A 94 17.26 1.31 -21.14
N PRO A 95 17.74 1.30 -22.42
CA PRO A 95 18.33 2.48 -23.03
C PRO A 95 17.37 3.66 -23.06
N ARG A 96 17.83 4.82 -22.59
CA ARG A 96 17.03 6.04 -22.56
C ARG A 96 17.54 7.04 -23.58
N LEU A 97 16.69 7.45 -24.52
CA LEU A 97 16.95 8.51 -25.48
C LEU A 97 16.55 9.86 -24.87
N VAL A 98 17.50 10.80 -24.83
CA VAL A 98 17.29 12.12 -24.24
C VAL A 98 17.78 13.19 -25.21
N LEU A 99 16.92 14.17 -25.52
CA LEU A 99 17.28 15.40 -26.20
C LEU A 99 17.52 16.50 -25.17
N GLN A 100 18.70 17.08 -25.18
CA GLN A 100 19.07 18.18 -24.30
C GLN A 100 19.43 19.41 -25.11
N GLY A 101 18.94 20.58 -24.73
CA GLY A 101 19.25 21.84 -25.39
C GLY A 101 19.58 22.94 -24.38
N ASN A 102 20.50 23.80 -24.72
CA ASN A 102 20.78 25.05 -24.03
C ASN A 102 20.78 26.17 -25.07
N VAL A 103 19.71 27.00 -25.07
CA VAL A 103 19.50 28.03 -26.14
C VAL A 103 18.83 29.27 -25.51
N PRO A 104 19.53 30.41 -25.50
CA PRO A 104 20.97 30.64 -25.51
C PRO A 104 21.62 30.56 -24.13
N GLY A 105 22.88 30.16 -24.06
CA GLY A 105 23.73 30.34 -22.90
C GLY A 105 24.63 31.55 -23.07
N ILE A 106 24.60 32.51 -22.17
CA ILE A 106 25.46 33.72 -22.21
C ILE A 106 26.58 33.53 -21.20
N ASN A 107 27.82 33.66 -21.65
CA ASN A 107 28.99 33.65 -20.77
C ASN A 107 29.82 34.91 -21.02
N ARG A 108 29.93 35.73 -19.99
CA ARG A 108 30.79 36.93 -19.99
C ARG A 108 31.83 36.78 -18.89
N THR A 109 33.09 36.64 -19.30
CA THR A 109 34.17 36.41 -18.35
C THR A 109 35.45 37.13 -18.81
N ILE A 110 36.34 37.43 -17.88
CA ILE A 110 37.67 37.93 -18.15
C ILE A 110 38.63 36.76 -17.98
N ASN A 111 39.31 36.39 -19.06
CA ASN A 111 40.27 35.29 -19.05
C ASN A 111 41.69 35.82 -19.21
N PRO A 112 42.65 35.32 -18.43
CA PRO A 112 44.06 35.58 -18.67
C PRO A 112 44.53 34.82 -19.93
N ILE A 113 45.14 35.51 -20.85
CA ILE A 113 45.76 34.93 -22.06
C ILE A 113 47.25 35.20 -22.00
N THR A 114 48.06 34.14 -21.96
CA THR A 114 49.51 34.25 -22.02
C THR A 114 49.90 34.49 -23.47
N GLN A 115 50.58 35.60 -23.72
CA GLN A 115 51.14 36.00 -25.03
C GLN A 115 52.41 35.19 -25.34
N GLY A 116 52.83 35.18 -26.59
CA GLY A 116 54.02 34.44 -27.02
C GLY A 116 55.34 34.95 -26.40
N ASP A 117 55.36 36.16 -25.83
CA ASP A 117 56.46 36.76 -25.07
C ASP A 117 56.44 36.44 -23.57
N GLY A 118 55.45 35.60 -23.09
CA GLY A 118 55.29 35.22 -21.70
C GLY A 118 54.49 36.20 -20.84
N THR A 119 54.03 37.33 -21.39
CA THR A 119 53.16 38.28 -20.69
C THR A 119 51.73 37.76 -20.61
N VAL A 120 51.03 38.11 -19.52
CA VAL A 120 49.61 37.71 -19.31
C VAL A 120 48.72 38.93 -19.55
N GLU A 121 47.90 38.86 -20.58
CA GLU A 121 46.89 39.86 -20.88
C GLU A 121 45.52 39.39 -20.45
N PHE A 122 44.77 40.22 -19.71
CA PHE A 122 43.39 39.94 -19.32
C PHE A 122 42.44 40.44 -20.42
N ARG A 123 41.80 39.50 -21.13
CA ARG A 123 40.81 39.85 -22.17
C ARG A 123 39.40 39.48 -21.76
N SER A 124 38.47 40.40 -21.94
CA SER A 124 37.04 40.16 -21.84
C SER A 124 36.61 39.21 -22.95
N GLN A 125 36.02 38.09 -22.59
CA GLN A 125 35.46 37.12 -23.51
C GLN A 125 33.96 37.08 -23.32
N ASN A 126 33.22 37.63 -24.29
CA ASN A 126 31.77 37.55 -24.34
C ASN A 126 31.41 36.48 -25.38
N GLN A 127 30.73 35.42 -24.93
CA GLN A 127 30.26 34.38 -25.85
C GLN A 127 28.80 34.04 -25.61
N LEU A 128 28.06 33.88 -26.70
CA LEU A 128 26.75 33.29 -26.72
C LEU A 128 26.91 31.86 -27.23
N ARG A 129 26.45 30.90 -26.44
CA ARG A 129 26.52 29.49 -26.79
C ARG A 129 25.13 28.88 -26.85
N SER A 130 24.83 28.23 -27.96
CA SER A 130 23.61 27.43 -28.11
C SER A 130 24.01 26.01 -28.47
N SER A 131 23.43 25.03 -27.77
CA SER A 131 23.76 23.63 -28.02
C SER A 131 22.50 22.76 -28.02
N VAL A 132 22.51 21.74 -28.88
CA VAL A 132 21.50 20.69 -28.89
C VAL A 132 22.24 19.35 -28.97
N ASN A 133 21.93 18.45 -28.06
CA ASN A 133 22.51 17.12 -27.96
C ASN A 133 21.44 16.07 -27.86
N LEU A 134 21.52 15.02 -28.65
CA LEU A 134 20.71 13.82 -28.58
C LEU A 134 21.59 12.69 -28.02
N ALA A 135 21.18 12.05 -26.93
CA ALA A 135 21.96 11.01 -26.28
C ALA A 135 21.12 9.79 -25.96
N VAL A 136 21.66 8.60 -26.22
CA VAL A 136 21.18 7.33 -25.72
C VAL A 136 22.08 6.92 -24.57
N ASN A 137 21.51 6.69 -23.40
CA ASN A 137 22.24 6.25 -22.20
C ASN A 137 21.74 4.88 -21.76
N GLN A 138 22.67 3.96 -21.47
CA GLN A 138 22.38 2.61 -20.98
C GLN A 138 23.25 2.29 -19.78
N GLY A 139 22.60 2.10 -18.62
CA GLY A 139 23.26 1.54 -17.44
C GLY A 139 23.60 0.06 -17.63
N ILE A 140 24.73 -0.37 -17.08
CA ILE A 140 25.19 -1.76 -17.07
C ILE A 140 25.10 -2.30 -15.64
N PRO A 141 23.99 -2.95 -15.25
CA PRO A 141 23.76 -3.35 -13.85
C PRO A 141 24.83 -4.29 -13.29
N LEU A 142 25.43 -5.11 -14.16
CA LEU A 142 26.45 -6.09 -13.73
C LEU A 142 27.72 -5.42 -13.20
N THR A 143 28.16 -4.33 -13.86
CA THR A 143 29.41 -3.64 -13.55
C THR A 143 29.20 -2.30 -12.87
N GLY A 144 27.97 -1.74 -12.91
CA GLY A 144 27.66 -0.38 -12.45
C GLY A 144 28.10 0.71 -13.43
N GLY A 145 28.56 0.35 -14.63
CA GLY A 145 28.98 1.27 -15.67
C GLY A 145 27.79 1.88 -16.41
N ASN A 146 28.12 2.87 -17.27
CA ASN A 146 27.18 3.52 -18.18
C ASN A 146 27.77 3.62 -19.59
N LEU A 147 27.07 3.05 -20.56
CA LEU A 147 27.35 3.20 -21.98
C LEU A 147 26.48 4.32 -22.53
N PHE A 148 27.07 5.19 -23.35
CA PHE A 148 26.30 6.24 -24.04
C PHE A 148 26.69 6.39 -25.49
N VAL A 149 25.73 6.79 -26.30
CA VAL A 149 25.89 7.20 -27.67
C VAL A 149 25.25 8.57 -27.81
N GLN A 150 26.01 9.56 -28.27
CA GLN A 150 25.49 10.92 -28.39
C GLN A 150 25.83 11.55 -29.73
N SER A 151 24.96 12.46 -30.17
CA SER A 151 25.15 13.33 -31.33
C SER A 151 24.78 14.76 -30.92
N GLY A 152 25.59 15.74 -31.31
CA GLY A 152 25.35 17.12 -30.90
C GLY A 152 25.90 18.16 -31.84
N ILE A 153 25.32 19.35 -31.75
CA ILE A 153 25.79 20.55 -32.43
C ILE A 153 25.79 21.72 -31.44
N ASN A 154 26.85 22.49 -31.47
CA ASN A 154 27.01 23.73 -30.73
C ASN A 154 27.20 24.89 -31.72
N ARG A 155 26.51 26.00 -31.50
CA ARG A 155 26.78 27.29 -32.09
C ARG A 155 27.44 28.16 -31.04
N VAL A 156 28.54 28.82 -31.43
CA VAL A 156 29.27 29.74 -30.56
C VAL A 156 29.41 31.07 -31.29
N ASP A 157 28.85 32.10 -30.69
CA ASP A 157 28.97 33.49 -31.17
C ASP A 157 29.94 34.20 -30.21
N LEU A 158 31.14 34.53 -30.69
CA LEU A 158 32.10 35.31 -29.92
C LEU A 158 31.85 36.80 -30.19
N ILE A 159 31.55 37.54 -29.15
CA ILE A 159 31.34 38.98 -29.19
C ILE A 159 32.65 39.65 -28.76
N LEU A 160 33.31 40.29 -29.67
CA LEU A 160 34.59 40.94 -29.46
C LEU A 160 34.42 42.45 -29.37
N ASP A 161 35.00 43.09 -28.35
CA ASP A 161 34.80 44.54 -28.10
C ASP A 161 35.39 45.44 -29.21
N ASN A 162 36.42 44.96 -29.94
CA ASN A 162 37.14 45.75 -30.95
C ASN A 162 37.32 45.05 -32.34
N ALA A 163 36.53 44.00 -32.62
CA ALA A 163 36.57 43.26 -33.86
C ALA A 163 35.18 42.78 -34.26
N SER A 164 35.03 42.34 -35.53
CA SER A 164 33.76 41.75 -35.97
C SER A 164 33.47 40.46 -35.18
N ASN A 165 32.20 40.28 -34.77
CA ASN A 165 31.73 39.07 -34.09
C ASN A 165 32.02 37.83 -34.95
N THR A 166 32.56 36.80 -34.31
CA THR A 166 32.88 35.54 -34.99
C THR A 166 31.83 34.50 -34.58
N ILE A 167 31.16 33.93 -35.57
CA ILE A 167 30.22 32.84 -35.41
C ILE A 167 30.84 31.57 -35.94
N PHE A 168 30.83 30.51 -35.20
CA PHE A 168 31.21 29.18 -35.67
C PHE A 168 30.36 28.10 -35.08
N TYR A 169 30.34 26.97 -35.74
CA TYR A 169 29.60 25.77 -35.32
C TYR A 169 30.61 24.68 -35.00
N GLN A 170 30.26 23.85 -34.00
CA GLN A 170 30.99 22.64 -33.66
C GLN A 170 30.01 21.49 -33.66
N SER A 171 30.24 20.45 -34.42
CA SER A 171 29.45 19.24 -34.41
C SER A 171 30.22 18.09 -33.77
N SER A 172 29.48 17.21 -33.16
CA SER A 172 29.93 15.89 -32.77
C SER A 172 28.87 14.89 -33.28
N PRO A 173 28.93 14.53 -34.59
CA PRO A 173 27.86 13.75 -35.22
C PRO A 173 27.64 12.38 -34.59
N LEU A 174 28.70 11.78 -34.08
CA LEU A 174 28.63 10.50 -33.35
C LEU A 174 29.75 10.46 -32.32
N VAL A 175 29.39 10.24 -31.09
CA VAL A 175 30.30 9.92 -29.98
C VAL A 175 29.74 8.73 -29.22
N VAL A 176 30.52 7.68 -29.10
CA VAL A 176 30.23 6.51 -28.25
C VAL A 176 31.16 6.57 -27.05
N GLY A 177 30.63 6.37 -25.87
CA GLY A 177 31.45 6.43 -24.67
C GLY A 177 30.99 5.44 -23.59
N LEU A 178 31.96 5.04 -22.79
CA LEU A 178 31.80 4.16 -21.66
C LEU A 178 32.35 4.84 -20.40
N ASN A 179 31.54 4.97 -19.39
CA ASN A 179 31.98 5.34 -18.04
C ASN A 179 31.84 4.10 -17.13
N GLN A 180 32.98 3.59 -16.65
CA GLN A 180 33.04 2.37 -15.86
C GLN A 180 33.68 2.63 -14.50
N PRO A 181 32.90 2.62 -13.40
CA PRO A 181 33.46 2.61 -12.07
C PRO A 181 34.14 1.26 -11.82
N LEU A 182 35.37 1.32 -11.30
CA LEU A 182 36.19 0.18 -10.95
C LEU A 182 36.41 0.15 -9.43
N PHE A 183 36.24 -1.02 -8.83
CA PHE A 183 36.43 -1.22 -7.38
C PHE A 183 35.47 -0.42 -6.49
N GLN A 184 34.42 0.15 -7.06
CA GLN A 184 33.41 0.92 -6.35
C GLN A 184 32.17 0.10 -6.02
N PHE A 185 31.36 0.62 -5.11
CA PHE A 185 30.07 0.05 -4.76
C PHE A 185 29.09 0.11 -5.94
N ASN A 186 28.55 -1.04 -6.35
CA ASN A 186 27.58 -1.12 -7.44
C ASN A 186 26.13 -0.95 -6.93
N ASN A 187 25.64 0.28 -6.97
CA ASN A 187 24.29 0.62 -6.50
C ASN A 187 23.18 -0.03 -7.35
N GLN A 188 23.38 -0.14 -8.69
CA GLN A 188 22.36 -0.69 -9.59
C GLN A 188 22.07 -2.18 -9.28
N ARG A 189 23.12 -2.94 -9.00
CA ARG A 189 22.98 -4.36 -8.63
C ARG A 189 22.18 -4.55 -7.35
N TRP A 190 22.40 -3.71 -6.35
CA TRP A 190 21.66 -3.76 -5.09
C TRP A 190 20.22 -3.32 -5.26
N ASN A 191 19.96 -2.24 -6.02
CA ASN A 191 18.62 -1.76 -6.30
C ASN A 191 17.76 -2.84 -6.98
N ILE A 192 18.31 -3.58 -7.97
CA ILE A 192 17.56 -4.66 -8.62
C ILE A 192 17.12 -5.74 -7.62
N ARG A 193 18.00 -6.09 -6.67
CA ARG A 193 17.68 -7.09 -5.65
C ARG A 193 16.62 -6.62 -4.68
N THR A 194 16.76 -5.40 -4.17
CA THR A 194 15.82 -4.84 -3.18
C THR A 194 14.46 -4.54 -3.80
N GLU A 195 14.40 -4.03 -5.03
CA GLU A 195 13.13 -3.74 -5.70
C GLU A 195 12.32 -5.00 -6.03
N SER A 196 12.98 -6.11 -6.34
CA SER A 196 12.31 -7.41 -6.54
C SER A 196 11.60 -7.89 -5.28
N ILE A 197 12.24 -7.76 -4.12
CA ILE A 197 11.61 -8.14 -2.83
C ILE A 197 10.48 -7.17 -2.46
N ARG A 198 10.64 -5.87 -2.74
CA ARG A 198 9.59 -4.87 -2.51
C ARG A 198 8.33 -5.14 -3.33
N GLU A 199 8.47 -5.66 -4.55
CA GLU A 199 7.33 -6.11 -5.36
C GLU A 199 6.57 -7.25 -4.68
N GLU A 200 7.29 -8.27 -4.17
CA GLU A 200 6.68 -9.38 -3.44
C GLU A 200 5.99 -8.91 -2.14
N ILE A 201 6.61 -8.00 -1.39
CA ILE A 201 5.98 -7.37 -0.21
C ILE A 201 4.67 -6.67 -0.62
N THR A 202 4.69 -5.91 -1.70
CA THR A 202 3.51 -5.18 -2.19
C THR A 202 2.36 -6.13 -2.54
N ASP A 203 2.66 -7.24 -3.18
CA ASP A 203 1.67 -8.26 -3.53
C ASP A 203 1.03 -8.87 -2.28
N LYS A 204 1.83 -9.29 -1.31
CA LYS A 204 1.33 -9.84 -0.06
C LYS A 204 0.55 -8.82 0.77
N GLN A 205 1.01 -7.57 0.86
CA GLN A 205 0.31 -6.49 1.55
C GLN A 205 -1.04 -6.15 0.91
N PHE A 206 -1.19 -6.33 -0.40
CA PHE A 206 -2.48 -6.17 -1.06
C PHE A 206 -3.48 -7.22 -0.54
N HIS A 207 -3.09 -8.49 -0.49
CA HIS A 207 -3.94 -9.57 0.03
C HIS A 207 -4.29 -9.36 1.51
N GLU A 208 -3.32 -8.96 2.34
CA GLU A 208 -3.56 -8.61 3.76
C GLU A 208 -4.54 -7.44 3.91
N SER A 209 -4.45 -6.44 3.03
CA SER A 209 -5.35 -5.28 3.02
C SER A 209 -6.78 -5.66 2.65
N MET A 210 -6.96 -6.63 1.75
CA MET A 210 -8.29 -7.13 1.38
C MET A 210 -8.94 -7.93 2.53
N GLU A 211 -8.16 -8.66 3.31
CA GLU A 211 -8.66 -9.29 4.55
C GLU A 211 -8.97 -8.25 5.64
N GLU A 212 -8.21 -7.16 5.74
CA GLU A 212 -8.55 -6.04 6.64
C GLU A 212 -9.90 -5.41 6.28
N VAL A 213 -10.21 -5.26 4.98
CA VAL A 213 -11.54 -4.83 4.52
C VAL A 213 -12.62 -5.80 4.97
N ALA A 214 -12.37 -7.12 4.94
CA ALA A 214 -13.31 -8.12 5.42
C ALA A 214 -13.54 -8.00 6.94
N ILE A 215 -12.49 -7.81 7.73
CA ILE A 215 -12.56 -7.62 9.19
C ILE A 215 -13.44 -6.41 9.55
N GLU A 216 -13.12 -5.26 8.96
CA GLU A 216 -13.86 -4.02 9.24
C GLU A 216 -15.32 -4.12 8.80
N ASN A 217 -15.57 -4.78 7.66
CA ASN A 217 -16.92 -5.01 7.20
C ASN A 217 -17.69 -5.97 8.11
N ALA A 218 -17.08 -7.05 8.59
CA ALA A 218 -17.71 -7.96 9.55
C ALA A 218 -18.10 -7.22 10.83
N ARG A 219 -17.23 -6.37 11.36
CA ARG A 219 -17.51 -5.54 12.53
C ARG A 219 -18.75 -4.66 12.31
N ARG A 220 -18.78 -3.88 11.22
CA ARG A 220 -19.90 -2.98 10.90
C ARG A 220 -21.20 -3.72 10.60
N PHE A 221 -21.11 -4.88 9.99
CA PHE A 221 -22.25 -5.74 9.76
C PHE A 221 -22.90 -6.19 11.09
N PHE A 222 -22.08 -6.65 12.04
CA PHE A 222 -22.58 -7.04 13.37
C PHE A 222 -23.02 -5.86 14.22
N GLU A 223 -22.44 -4.66 14.06
CA GLU A 223 -22.96 -3.43 14.69
C GLU A 223 -24.42 -3.16 14.27
N VAL A 224 -24.76 -3.32 12.98
CA VAL A 224 -26.14 -3.20 12.49
C VAL A 224 -27.03 -4.29 13.09
N TYR A 225 -26.56 -5.52 13.11
CA TYR A 225 -27.34 -6.64 13.66
C TYR A 225 -27.61 -6.48 15.15
N ILE A 226 -26.61 -6.11 15.95
CA ILE A 226 -26.75 -5.83 17.39
C ILE A 226 -27.75 -4.68 17.59
N ALA A 227 -27.64 -3.61 16.84
CA ALA A 227 -28.55 -2.48 16.96
C ALA A 227 -29.99 -2.85 16.57
N LYS A 228 -30.20 -3.67 15.52
CA LYS A 228 -31.52 -4.22 15.15
C LYS A 228 -32.13 -5.02 16.29
N MET A 229 -31.35 -5.94 16.87
CA MET A 229 -31.82 -6.77 17.99
C MET A 229 -32.15 -5.95 19.22
N ASN A 230 -31.38 -4.87 19.48
CA ASN A 230 -31.67 -3.94 20.58
C ASN A 230 -33.00 -3.20 20.36
N VAL A 231 -33.33 -2.79 19.13
CA VAL A 231 -34.64 -2.17 18.81
C VAL A 231 -35.78 -3.17 19.03
N GLU A 232 -35.64 -4.40 18.53
CA GLU A 232 -36.65 -5.44 18.69
C GLU A 232 -36.88 -5.76 20.17
N ASN A 233 -35.80 -5.90 20.93
CA ASN A 233 -35.88 -6.17 22.38
C ASN A 233 -36.49 -4.99 23.15
N ALA A 234 -36.07 -3.74 22.85
CA ALA A 234 -36.63 -2.55 23.49
C ALA A 234 -38.13 -2.38 23.17
N ARG A 235 -38.57 -2.70 21.95
CA ARG A 235 -39.98 -2.65 21.55
C ARG A 235 -40.82 -3.68 22.36
N LEU A 236 -40.31 -4.90 22.51
CA LEU A 236 -40.93 -5.93 23.33
C LEU A 236 -41.00 -5.50 24.80
N ASN A 237 -39.92 -4.89 25.32
CA ASN A 237 -39.87 -4.40 26.70
C ASN A 237 -40.89 -3.26 26.96
N VAL A 238 -41.09 -2.36 26.02
CA VAL A 238 -42.16 -1.33 26.13
C VAL A 238 -43.53 -2.00 26.23
N ALA A 239 -43.86 -2.94 25.31
CA ALA A 239 -45.16 -3.61 25.33
C ALA A 239 -45.39 -4.43 26.61
N ILE A 240 -44.35 -5.06 27.14
CA ILE A 240 -44.40 -5.81 28.39
C ILE A 240 -44.60 -4.87 29.57
N ASN A 241 -43.81 -3.81 29.71
CA ASN A 241 -43.87 -2.88 30.83
C ASN A 241 -45.18 -2.06 30.81
N ASP A 242 -45.76 -1.74 29.67
CA ASP A 242 -47.10 -1.14 29.55
C ASP A 242 -48.17 -2.06 30.11
N THR A 243 -48.15 -3.34 29.76
CA THR A 243 -49.04 -4.36 30.31
C THR A 243 -48.87 -4.48 31.83
N ILE A 244 -47.63 -4.50 32.33
CA ILE A 244 -47.32 -4.58 33.76
C ILE A 244 -47.83 -3.35 34.52
N TYR A 245 -47.60 -2.14 33.98
CA TYR A 245 -48.10 -0.90 34.58
C TYR A 245 -49.64 -0.89 34.67
N THR A 246 -50.32 -1.29 33.59
CA THR A 246 -51.80 -1.39 33.58
C THR A 246 -52.30 -2.35 34.64
N ILE A 247 -51.70 -3.54 34.79
CA ILE A 247 -52.07 -4.54 35.81
C ILE A 247 -51.78 -4.00 37.22
N SER A 248 -50.65 -3.35 37.43
CA SER A 248 -50.25 -2.72 38.69
C SER A 248 -51.23 -1.66 39.12
N GLY A 249 -51.69 -0.80 38.20
CA GLY A 249 -52.72 0.20 38.42
C GLY A 249 -54.03 -0.41 38.93
N GLY A 250 -54.51 -1.49 38.29
CA GLY A 250 -55.70 -2.22 38.73
C GLY A 250 -55.52 -2.88 40.10
N ARG A 251 -54.35 -3.45 40.40
CA ARG A 251 -54.07 -4.04 41.73
C ARG A 251 -53.96 -3.00 42.83
N PHE A 252 -53.40 -1.83 42.55
CA PHE A 252 -53.33 -0.72 43.49
C PHE A 252 -54.73 -0.21 43.85
N GLN A 253 -55.60 -0.02 42.83
CA GLN A 253 -56.97 0.44 43.04
C GLN A 253 -57.79 -0.47 43.99
N VAL A 254 -57.50 -1.77 43.98
CA VAL A 254 -58.13 -2.74 44.89
C VAL A 254 -57.31 -3.04 46.16
N GLY A 255 -56.26 -2.24 46.42
CA GLY A 255 -55.43 -2.33 47.63
C GLY A 255 -54.55 -3.56 47.74
N ARG A 256 -54.20 -4.22 46.62
CA ARG A 256 -53.37 -5.45 46.58
C ARG A 256 -51.89 -5.22 46.48
N ILE A 257 -51.45 -4.01 46.09
CA ILE A 257 -50.05 -3.61 46.05
C ILE A 257 -49.88 -2.23 46.67
N ALA A 258 -48.67 -1.90 47.10
CA ALA A 258 -48.29 -0.60 47.64
C ALA A 258 -48.07 0.43 46.51
N GLU A 259 -48.21 1.72 46.81
CA GLU A 259 -47.96 2.81 45.87
C GLU A 259 -46.53 2.76 45.29
N ASN A 260 -45.56 2.36 46.11
CA ASN A 260 -44.18 2.19 45.65
C ASN A 260 -44.05 1.17 44.50
N GLU A 261 -44.82 0.08 44.49
CA GLU A 261 -44.81 -0.92 43.42
C GLU A 261 -45.46 -0.37 42.13
N LEU A 262 -46.49 0.46 42.26
CA LEU A 262 -47.09 1.17 41.12
C LEU A 262 -46.12 2.14 40.50
N LEU A 263 -45.48 3.01 41.29
CA LEU A 263 -44.49 3.97 40.84
C LEU A 263 -43.26 3.28 40.20
N GLN A 264 -42.86 2.14 40.74
CA GLN A 264 -41.76 1.33 40.14
C GLN A 264 -42.14 0.78 38.75
N SER A 265 -43.41 0.34 38.58
CA SER A 265 -43.87 -0.12 37.25
C SER A 265 -43.99 1.02 36.24
N GLU A 266 -44.40 2.22 36.66
CA GLU A 266 -44.45 3.42 35.83
C GLU A 266 -43.05 3.84 35.40
N LEU A 267 -42.08 3.89 36.33
CA LEU A 267 -40.68 4.21 36.01
C LEU A 267 -40.07 3.19 35.05
N ALA A 268 -40.42 1.89 35.22
CA ALA A 268 -39.95 0.86 34.29
C ALA A 268 -40.49 1.06 32.87
N LEU A 269 -41.73 1.50 32.69
CA LEU A 269 -42.31 1.83 31.39
C LEU A 269 -41.57 3.03 30.74
N LEU A 270 -41.41 4.14 31.48
CA LEU A 270 -40.72 5.34 30.99
C LEU A 270 -39.26 5.05 30.58
N ASN A 271 -38.57 4.22 31.36
CA ASN A 271 -37.23 3.76 31.03
C ASN A 271 -37.20 2.90 29.75
N ALA A 272 -38.20 2.03 29.56
CA ALA A 272 -38.31 1.22 28.35
C ALA A 272 -38.58 2.06 27.10
N GLU A 273 -39.46 3.07 27.19
CA GLU A 273 -39.71 4.02 26.09
C GLU A 273 -38.45 4.82 25.71
N THR A 274 -37.73 5.30 26.72
CA THR A 274 -36.45 6.02 26.49
C THR A 274 -35.45 5.09 25.84
N SER A 275 -35.34 3.84 26.27
CA SER A 275 -34.44 2.83 25.71
C SER A 275 -34.78 2.51 24.25
N LEU A 276 -36.08 2.45 23.90
CA LEU A 276 -36.54 2.24 22.53
C LEU A 276 -36.12 3.41 21.61
N ALA A 277 -36.32 4.65 22.06
CA ALA A 277 -35.94 5.83 21.28
C ALA A 277 -34.42 5.86 21.00
N ASN A 278 -33.61 5.53 22.03
CA ASN A 278 -32.14 5.45 21.88
C ASN A 278 -31.73 4.31 20.95
N ALA A 279 -32.34 3.13 21.09
CA ALA A 279 -32.05 1.96 20.25
C ALA A 279 -32.38 2.25 18.76
N GLN A 280 -33.47 2.95 18.47
CA GLN A 280 -33.82 3.36 17.11
C GLN A 280 -32.77 4.29 16.49
N LEU A 281 -32.31 5.28 17.26
CA LEU A 281 -31.25 6.19 16.81
C LEU A 281 -29.94 5.46 16.49
N GLU A 282 -29.54 4.55 17.38
CA GLU A 282 -28.30 3.76 17.16
C GLU A 282 -28.43 2.78 15.97
N TYR A 283 -29.62 2.20 15.75
CA TYR A 283 -29.87 1.39 14.55
C TYR A 283 -29.74 2.20 13.27
N ASP A 284 -30.38 3.38 13.20
CA ASP A 284 -30.27 4.26 12.04
C ASP A 284 -28.83 4.68 11.77
N ARG A 285 -28.08 4.97 12.83
CA ARG A 285 -26.65 5.30 12.75
C ARG A 285 -25.83 4.13 12.22
N ALA A 286 -26.02 2.92 12.77
CA ALA A 286 -25.30 1.73 12.35
C ALA A 286 -25.56 1.39 10.88
N VAL A 287 -26.83 1.47 10.42
CA VAL A 287 -27.22 1.25 9.03
C VAL A 287 -26.55 2.26 8.09
N ARG A 288 -26.57 3.55 8.45
CA ARG A 288 -25.91 4.61 7.65
C ARG A 288 -24.42 4.40 7.55
N ASN A 289 -23.76 4.00 8.64
CA ASN A 289 -22.34 3.71 8.68
C ASN A 289 -21.97 2.52 7.80
N LEU A 290 -22.76 1.43 7.84
CA LEU A 290 -22.52 0.26 6.99
C LEU A 290 -22.71 0.61 5.51
N LYS A 291 -23.76 1.35 5.15
CA LYS A 291 -24.01 1.82 3.78
C LYS A 291 -22.86 2.69 3.27
N LEU A 292 -22.37 3.62 4.11
CA LEU A 292 -21.20 4.46 3.77
C LEU A 292 -19.96 3.60 3.53
N HIS A 293 -19.73 2.62 4.41
CA HIS A 293 -18.59 1.71 4.29
C HIS A 293 -18.65 0.84 3.03
N LEU A 294 -19.85 0.37 2.66
CA LEU A 294 -20.08 -0.42 1.46
C LEU A 294 -20.21 0.41 0.18
N ASN A 295 -20.18 1.76 0.30
CA ASN A 295 -20.46 2.68 -0.81
C ASN A 295 -21.83 2.43 -1.45
N LEU A 296 -22.87 2.22 -0.61
CA LEU A 296 -24.25 2.01 -1.02
C LEU A 296 -25.06 3.32 -0.91
N PRO A 297 -26.12 3.50 -1.74
CA PRO A 297 -27.04 4.62 -1.61
C PRO A 297 -27.68 4.68 -0.22
N GLN A 298 -27.88 5.89 0.32
CA GLN A 298 -28.41 6.07 1.68
C GLN A 298 -29.94 5.90 1.80
N ASP A 299 -30.65 6.05 0.70
CA ASP A 299 -32.12 6.02 0.59
C ASP A 299 -32.71 4.61 0.49
N VAL A 300 -31.94 3.60 0.09
CA VAL A 300 -32.43 2.22 -0.05
C VAL A 300 -32.50 1.53 1.31
N PRO A 301 -33.62 0.89 1.70
CA PRO A 301 -33.69 0.11 2.94
C PRO A 301 -32.70 -1.05 2.96
N LEU A 302 -32.04 -1.29 4.10
CA LEU A 302 -31.05 -2.33 4.27
C LEU A 302 -31.43 -3.26 5.42
N GLU A 303 -31.41 -4.55 5.16
CA GLU A 303 -31.58 -5.59 6.18
C GLU A 303 -30.37 -6.52 6.19
N VAL A 304 -29.89 -6.89 7.38
CA VAL A 304 -28.77 -7.81 7.56
C VAL A 304 -29.26 -9.16 8.12
N ILE A 305 -28.73 -10.25 7.56
CA ILE A 305 -28.99 -11.62 7.98
C ILE A 305 -27.68 -12.23 8.47
N PRO A 306 -27.49 -12.39 9.80
CA PRO A 306 -26.23 -12.92 10.34
C PRO A 306 -26.13 -14.43 10.15
N PRO A 307 -24.94 -14.99 9.98
CA PRO A 307 -24.69 -16.41 10.07
C PRO A 307 -24.76 -16.85 11.55
N LEU A 308 -25.81 -17.58 11.91
CA LEU A 308 -25.98 -18.09 13.28
C LEU A 308 -25.22 -19.40 13.51
N ASP A 309 -24.97 -20.16 12.45
CA ASP A 309 -24.18 -21.38 12.52
C ASP A 309 -22.69 -21.04 12.56
N VAL A 310 -22.04 -21.54 13.60
CA VAL A 310 -20.61 -21.34 13.84
C VAL A 310 -19.87 -22.62 13.47
N PRO A 311 -19.06 -22.61 12.38
CA PRO A 311 -18.27 -23.77 12.02
C PRO A 311 -17.26 -24.13 13.12
N GLN A 312 -17.22 -25.42 13.48
CA GLN A 312 -16.26 -25.95 14.45
C GLN A 312 -14.98 -26.34 13.72
N LEU A 313 -13.99 -25.44 13.73
CA LEU A 313 -12.72 -25.65 13.06
C LEU A 313 -11.72 -26.29 14.05
N ALA A 314 -11.18 -27.46 13.69
CA ALA A 314 -10.04 -28.05 14.41
C ALA A 314 -8.75 -27.49 13.82
N ILE A 315 -8.13 -26.55 14.51
CA ILE A 315 -6.91 -25.87 14.03
C ILE A 315 -5.72 -26.36 14.85
N ASP A 316 -4.72 -26.86 14.14
CA ASP A 316 -3.40 -27.10 14.71
C ASP A 316 -2.63 -25.77 14.79
N VAL A 317 -2.22 -25.41 16.01
CA VAL A 317 -1.54 -24.15 16.29
C VAL A 317 -0.19 -24.07 15.58
N ASP A 318 0.58 -25.16 15.56
CA ASP A 318 1.89 -25.19 14.92
C ASP A 318 1.76 -25.05 13.40
N PHE A 319 0.73 -25.66 12.82
CA PHE A 319 0.42 -25.48 11.39
C PHE A 319 0.01 -24.03 11.07
N ALA A 320 -0.82 -23.40 11.92
CA ALA A 320 -1.22 -22.02 11.75
C ALA A 320 -0.01 -21.04 11.80
N VAL A 321 0.92 -21.28 12.74
CA VAL A 321 2.18 -20.50 12.82
C VAL A 321 3.03 -20.71 11.56
N ALA A 322 3.15 -21.95 11.08
CA ALA A 322 3.95 -22.26 9.89
C ALA A 322 3.37 -21.58 8.63
N GLU A 323 2.06 -21.65 8.42
CA GLU A 323 1.40 -21.00 7.26
C GLU A 323 1.49 -19.48 7.35
N ALA A 324 1.33 -18.87 8.52
CA ALA A 324 1.49 -17.44 8.70
C ALA A 324 2.91 -16.98 8.34
N LEU A 325 3.94 -17.63 8.88
CA LEU A 325 5.34 -17.30 8.58
C LEU A 325 5.71 -17.50 7.11
N LYS A 326 5.00 -18.36 6.38
CA LYS A 326 5.21 -18.61 4.96
C LYS A 326 4.53 -17.55 4.07
N ASN A 327 3.29 -17.16 4.39
CA ASN A 327 2.41 -16.45 3.47
C ASN A 327 2.37 -14.93 3.66
N ARG A 328 2.78 -14.42 4.84
CA ARG A 328 2.72 -12.99 5.17
C ARG A 328 3.82 -12.16 4.51
N SER A 329 3.51 -10.86 4.37
CA SER A 329 4.46 -9.86 3.88
C SER A 329 5.66 -9.66 4.81
N ASP A 330 5.51 -9.90 6.12
CA ASP A 330 6.55 -9.73 7.14
C ASP A 330 7.82 -10.55 6.83
N ARG A 331 7.68 -11.78 6.33
CA ARG A 331 8.82 -12.62 5.92
C ARG A 331 9.71 -11.89 4.92
N PHE A 332 9.11 -11.35 3.87
CA PHE A 332 9.84 -10.65 2.82
C PHE A 332 10.38 -9.29 3.32
N ALA A 333 9.67 -8.67 4.27
CA ALA A 333 10.15 -7.45 4.93
C ALA A 333 11.41 -7.72 5.77
N PHE A 334 11.51 -8.85 6.45
CA PHE A 334 12.72 -9.28 7.16
C PHE A 334 13.88 -9.51 6.20
N ASP A 335 13.64 -10.25 5.10
CA ASP A 335 14.65 -10.49 4.07
C ASP A 335 15.15 -9.18 3.45
N LEU A 336 14.26 -8.19 3.24
CA LEU A 336 14.61 -6.87 2.75
C LEU A 336 15.48 -6.09 3.74
N GLN A 337 15.12 -6.07 5.02
CA GLN A 337 15.89 -5.41 6.07
C GLN A 337 17.31 -5.98 6.19
N GLU A 338 17.45 -7.31 6.16
CA GLU A 338 18.74 -7.97 6.19
C GLU A 338 19.59 -7.62 4.95
N MET A 339 18.98 -7.63 3.76
CA MET A 339 19.65 -7.26 2.51
C MET A 339 20.07 -5.80 2.50
N GLU A 340 19.28 -4.88 3.05
CA GLU A 340 19.63 -3.47 3.16
C GLU A 340 20.80 -3.25 4.15
N ALA A 341 20.86 -3.99 5.25
CA ALA A 341 21.98 -3.97 6.17
C ALA A 341 23.27 -4.51 5.51
N ASP A 342 23.19 -5.60 4.74
CA ASP A 342 24.31 -6.12 3.96
C ASP A 342 24.78 -5.13 2.87
N ARG A 343 23.85 -4.40 2.27
CA ARG A 343 24.16 -3.32 1.33
C ARG A 343 25.00 -2.23 1.98
N GLU A 344 24.68 -1.81 3.20
CA GLU A 344 25.44 -0.78 3.92
C GLU A 344 26.85 -1.27 4.30
N ILE A 345 27.02 -2.52 4.72
CA ILE A 345 28.35 -3.11 4.93
C ILE A 345 29.15 -3.10 3.61
N SER A 346 28.52 -3.51 2.51
CA SER A 346 29.17 -3.49 1.20
C SER A 346 29.58 -2.08 0.79
N ARG A 347 28.71 -1.07 1.01
CA ARG A 347 29.01 0.33 0.76
C ARG A 347 30.19 0.85 1.56
N ALA A 348 30.17 0.64 2.89
CA ALA A 348 31.25 1.04 3.80
C ALA A 348 32.58 0.39 3.43
N ARG A 349 32.57 -0.88 3.05
CA ARG A 349 33.76 -1.62 2.62
C ARG A 349 34.38 -1.07 1.34
N HIS A 350 33.57 -0.64 0.37
CA HIS A 350 34.06 -0.08 -0.89
C HIS A 350 34.48 1.39 -0.74
N ALA A 351 33.82 2.16 0.11
CA ALA A 351 34.15 3.58 0.35
C ALA A 351 35.57 3.79 0.91
N SER A 352 36.10 2.77 1.58
CA SER A 352 37.43 2.82 2.24
C SER A 352 38.59 2.33 1.36
N ARG A 353 38.32 1.82 0.18
CA ARG A 353 39.31 1.18 -0.70
C ARG A 353 39.70 2.10 -1.86
N LEU A 354 40.68 1.64 -2.64
CA LEU A 354 40.96 2.20 -3.96
C LEU A 354 39.64 2.32 -4.76
N SER A 355 39.33 3.49 -5.21
CA SER A 355 38.30 3.72 -6.24
C SER A 355 38.95 4.19 -7.53
N ALA A 356 38.49 3.69 -8.65
CA ALA A 356 38.90 4.17 -9.94
C ALA A 356 37.68 4.37 -10.86
N ASN A 357 37.78 5.30 -11.79
CA ASN A 357 36.79 5.51 -12.81
C ASN A 357 37.48 5.53 -14.17
N MET A 358 37.08 4.64 -15.05
CA MET A 358 37.54 4.58 -16.43
C MET A 358 36.47 5.27 -17.30
N SER A 359 36.91 6.26 -18.07
CA SER A 359 36.10 6.88 -19.12
C SER A 359 36.81 6.72 -20.46
N ALA A 360 36.11 6.16 -21.42
CA ALA A 360 36.56 6.00 -22.78
C ALA A 360 35.51 6.59 -23.73
N THR A 361 35.94 7.45 -24.64
CA THR A 361 35.07 7.97 -25.69
C THR A 361 35.76 7.85 -27.04
N PHE A 362 34.99 7.48 -28.04
CA PHE A 362 35.38 7.45 -29.42
C PHE A 362 34.32 8.16 -30.25
N GLY A 363 34.71 9.04 -31.17
CA GLY A 363 33.73 9.77 -31.94
C GLY A 363 34.35 10.58 -33.07
N LEU A 364 33.50 11.39 -33.64
CA LEU A 364 33.83 12.30 -34.74
C LEU A 364 33.47 13.72 -34.33
N ASN A 365 34.29 14.70 -34.66
CA ASN A 365 33.99 16.09 -34.43
C ASN A 365 34.44 16.96 -35.64
N GLN A 366 33.87 18.15 -35.76
CA GLN A 366 34.28 19.13 -36.75
C GLN A 366 33.86 20.52 -36.28
N ARG A 367 34.64 21.52 -36.72
CA ARG A 367 34.35 22.95 -36.56
C ARG A 367 34.30 23.62 -37.93
N ALA A 368 33.25 24.39 -38.18
CA ALA A 368 33.14 25.20 -39.40
C ALA A 368 32.35 26.49 -39.12
N ASP A 369 32.39 27.43 -40.05
CA ASP A 369 31.69 28.71 -39.93
C ASP A 369 30.22 28.61 -40.38
N ASN A 370 29.81 27.48 -40.94
CA ASN A 370 28.41 27.22 -41.31
C ASN A 370 27.99 25.79 -40.98
N VAL A 371 26.67 25.54 -40.92
CA VAL A 371 26.11 24.26 -40.53
C VAL A 371 26.37 23.10 -41.50
N PRO A 372 26.32 23.27 -42.85
CA PRO A 372 26.62 22.17 -43.77
C PRO A 372 28.04 21.64 -43.66
N ASP A 373 29.01 22.50 -43.42
CA ASP A 373 30.44 22.13 -43.46
C ASP A 373 30.88 21.43 -42.14
N VAL A 374 30.18 21.59 -41.02
CA VAL A 374 30.51 20.87 -39.77
C VAL A 374 30.26 19.37 -39.87
N TYR A 375 29.63 18.90 -40.93
CA TYR A 375 29.40 17.47 -41.19
C TYR A 375 30.27 16.93 -42.33
N ARG A 376 31.21 17.74 -42.83
CA ARG A 376 32.18 17.35 -43.84
C ARG A 376 33.57 17.27 -43.22
N GLU A 377 34.43 16.44 -43.76
CA GLU A 377 35.84 16.30 -43.32
C GLU A 377 35.98 16.09 -41.79
N LEU A 378 35.19 15.16 -41.28
CA LEU A 378 35.11 14.86 -39.84
C LEU A 378 36.47 14.38 -39.33
N LEU A 379 36.87 14.88 -38.17
CA LEU A 379 38.08 14.49 -37.45
C LEU A 379 37.79 13.48 -36.38
N ASP A 380 38.64 12.49 -36.21
CA ASP A 380 38.57 11.51 -35.16
C ASP A 380 38.76 12.16 -33.78
N GLN A 381 37.91 11.79 -32.84
CA GLN A 381 38.04 12.17 -31.46
C GLN A 381 38.14 10.91 -30.61
N GLN A 382 39.20 10.79 -29.84
CA GLN A 382 39.41 9.67 -28.92
C GLN A 382 39.85 10.22 -27.57
N THR A 383 39.21 9.74 -26.51
CA THR A 383 39.59 10.08 -25.14
C THR A 383 39.61 8.83 -24.32
N PHE A 384 40.67 8.57 -23.62
CA PHE A 384 40.76 7.50 -22.64
C PHE A 384 41.38 8.04 -21.37
N ASN A 385 40.61 8.00 -20.27
CA ASN A 385 41.05 8.46 -18.97
C ASN A 385 40.77 7.39 -17.91
N VAL A 386 41.75 7.15 -17.04
CA VAL A 386 41.56 6.38 -15.83
C VAL A 386 41.94 7.27 -14.66
N THR A 387 40.92 7.65 -13.91
CA THR A 387 41.11 8.44 -12.70
C THR A 387 41.02 7.49 -11.51
N PHE A 388 41.98 7.51 -10.60
CA PHE A 388 41.96 6.72 -9.40
C PHE A 388 42.11 7.60 -8.16
N GLN A 389 41.54 7.16 -7.06
CA GLN A 389 41.65 7.81 -5.77
C GLN A 389 41.97 6.74 -4.72
N ILE A 390 43.08 6.93 -4.02
CA ILE A 390 43.52 6.07 -2.93
C ILE A 390 43.56 6.93 -1.66
N PRO A 391 42.70 6.67 -0.70
CA PRO A 391 42.80 7.35 0.61
C PRO A 391 44.02 6.82 1.36
N ILE A 392 45.06 7.63 1.52
CA ILE A 392 46.31 7.22 2.15
C ILE A 392 46.21 7.30 3.67
N VAL A 393 45.63 8.37 4.21
CA VAL A 393 45.45 8.56 5.66
C VAL A 393 44.02 8.98 5.93
N GLN A 394 43.32 8.20 6.72
CA GLN A 394 41.92 8.47 7.10
C GLN A 394 41.70 8.47 8.63
N TRP A 395 42.75 8.47 9.41
CA TRP A 395 42.70 8.53 10.88
C TRP A 395 41.70 7.57 11.54
N GLY A 396 41.55 6.37 10.98
CA GLY A 396 40.60 5.35 11.47
C GLY A 396 39.17 5.47 10.96
N ARG A 397 38.81 6.49 10.17
CA ARG A 397 37.46 6.71 9.63
C ARG A 397 36.91 5.47 8.91
N ALA A 398 37.66 4.92 7.97
CA ALA A 398 37.24 3.74 7.20
C ALA A 398 36.92 2.51 8.08
N SER A 399 37.80 2.25 9.07
CA SER A 399 37.57 1.17 10.01
C SER A 399 36.35 1.42 10.90
N SER A 400 36.15 2.66 11.31
CA SER A 400 35.01 3.06 12.16
C SER A 400 33.70 2.97 11.39
N GLU A 401 33.64 3.44 10.14
CA GLU A 401 32.45 3.32 9.26
C GLU A 401 32.09 1.86 8.99
N LEU A 402 33.08 1.00 8.72
CA LEU A 402 32.82 -0.43 8.56
C LEU A 402 32.29 -1.09 9.83
N LYS A 403 32.93 -0.80 10.99
CA LYS A 403 32.48 -1.33 12.29
C LYS A 403 31.09 -0.82 12.67
N ALA A 404 30.77 0.43 12.33
CA ALA A 404 29.43 0.99 12.52
C ALA A 404 28.38 0.23 11.67
N ALA A 405 28.68 -0.02 10.40
CA ALA A 405 27.79 -0.79 9.51
C ALA A 405 27.63 -2.25 9.98
N GLU A 406 28.70 -2.87 10.48
CA GLU A 406 28.64 -4.21 11.06
C GLU A 406 27.84 -4.24 12.38
N ALA A 407 27.94 -3.19 13.21
CA ALA A 407 27.12 -3.05 14.41
C ALA A 407 25.64 -2.87 14.06
N GLN A 408 25.36 -2.04 13.05
CA GLN A 408 24.00 -1.85 12.51
C GLN A 408 23.41 -3.17 11.98
N ARG A 409 24.20 -3.99 11.27
CA ARG A 409 23.73 -5.30 10.81
C ARG A 409 23.34 -6.21 11.97
N ARG A 410 24.18 -6.27 13.03
CA ARG A 410 23.84 -7.05 14.24
C ARG A 410 22.60 -6.54 14.96
N GLU A 411 22.40 -5.22 15.00
CA GLU A 411 21.17 -4.63 15.52
C GLU A 411 19.95 -5.07 14.72
N VAL A 412 20.03 -5.01 13.38
CA VAL A 412 18.96 -5.46 12.47
C VAL A 412 18.67 -6.95 12.66
N GLU A 413 19.69 -7.80 12.73
CA GLU A 413 19.54 -9.25 13.00
C GLU A 413 18.79 -9.50 14.32
N THR A 414 19.21 -8.81 15.39
CA THR A 414 18.55 -8.94 16.71
C THR A 414 17.11 -8.43 16.68
N SER A 415 16.86 -7.33 15.95
CA SER A 415 15.53 -6.77 15.78
C SER A 415 14.61 -7.73 14.99
N ILE A 416 15.12 -8.33 13.92
CA ILE A 416 14.39 -9.33 13.13
C ILE A 416 14.04 -10.56 13.98
N ASP A 417 15.00 -11.08 14.77
CA ASP A 417 14.76 -12.20 15.65
C ASP A 417 13.67 -11.89 16.69
N LEU A 418 13.70 -10.68 17.27
CA LEU A 418 12.68 -10.24 18.21
C LEU A 418 11.30 -10.12 17.52
N GLN A 419 11.24 -9.48 16.35
CA GLN A 419 9.99 -9.31 15.59
C GLN A 419 9.41 -10.67 15.17
N ARG A 420 10.25 -11.61 14.72
CA ARG A 420 9.83 -12.97 14.36
C ARG A 420 9.21 -13.70 15.55
N ARG A 421 9.88 -13.69 16.72
CA ARG A 421 9.37 -14.31 17.94
C ARG A 421 8.07 -13.65 18.42
N SER A 422 7.98 -12.33 18.33
CA SER A 422 6.75 -11.61 18.65
C SER A 422 5.60 -12.02 17.72
N LEU A 423 5.87 -12.11 16.42
CA LEU A 423 4.89 -12.56 15.43
C LEU A 423 4.44 -14.00 15.70
N GLU A 424 5.36 -14.93 15.97
CA GLU A 424 5.04 -16.32 16.34
C GLU A 424 4.15 -16.37 17.59
N GLN A 425 4.48 -15.57 18.61
CA GLN A 425 3.70 -15.47 19.83
C GLN A 425 2.31 -14.88 19.59
N ASP A 426 2.19 -13.84 18.78
CA ASP A 426 0.93 -13.22 18.43
C ASP A 426 0.01 -14.21 17.68
N ILE A 427 0.55 -14.97 16.74
CA ILE A 427 -0.18 -15.99 15.99
C ILE A 427 -0.65 -17.10 16.95
N TYR A 428 0.24 -17.57 17.81
CA TYR A 428 -0.07 -18.58 18.80
C TYR A 428 -1.26 -18.17 19.69
N PHE A 429 -1.20 -16.99 20.29
CA PHE A 429 -2.27 -16.52 21.17
C PHE A 429 -3.56 -16.19 20.42
N GLN A 430 -3.50 -15.65 19.21
CA GLN A 430 -4.70 -15.40 18.41
C GLN A 430 -5.37 -16.71 17.99
N THR A 431 -4.62 -17.75 17.69
CA THR A 431 -5.16 -19.09 17.41
C THR A 431 -5.90 -19.65 18.62
N LEU A 432 -5.26 -19.60 19.80
CA LEU A 432 -5.91 -20.06 21.05
C LEU A 432 -7.17 -19.25 21.36
N ARG A 433 -7.13 -17.93 21.19
CA ARG A 433 -8.29 -17.05 21.39
C ARG A 433 -9.44 -17.42 20.46
N PHE A 434 -9.14 -17.66 19.18
CA PHE A 434 -10.15 -18.06 18.22
C PHE A 434 -10.80 -19.41 18.60
N LEU A 435 -10.02 -20.41 18.99
CA LEU A 435 -10.51 -21.70 19.47
C LEU A 435 -11.37 -21.56 20.74
N GLN A 436 -11.01 -20.65 21.65
CA GLN A 436 -11.79 -20.35 22.85
C GLN A 436 -13.14 -19.70 22.50
N LEU A 437 -13.18 -18.79 21.52
CA LEU A 437 -14.40 -18.13 21.07
C LEU A 437 -15.44 -19.12 20.53
N GLN A 438 -15.03 -20.18 19.84
CA GLN A 438 -15.96 -21.25 19.40
C GLN A 438 -16.75 -21.83 20.59
N THR A 439 -16.05 -22.12 21.67
CA THR A 439 -16.68 -22.65 22.88
C THR A 439 -17.56 -21.60 23.59
N GLN A 440 -17.08 -20.34 23.61
CA GLN A 440 -17.81 -19.23 24.25
C GLN A 440 -19.14 -18.94 23.55
N VAL A 441 -19.21 -18.99 22.21
CA VAL A 441 -20.48 -18.81 21.47
C VAL A 441 -21.50 -19.88 21.88
N ALA A 442 -21.09 -21.14 21.96
CA ALA A 442 -21.98 -22.23 22.34
C ALA A 442 -22.52 -22.07 23.80
N LEU A 443 -21.65 -21.62 24.71
CA LEU A 443 -22.03 -21.33 26.10
C LEU A 443 -22.97 -20.13 26.20
N ALA A 444 -22.69 -19.05 25.46
CA ALA A 444 -23.51 -17.84 25.44
C ALA A 444 -24.90 -18.11 24.84
N ALA A 445 -25.00 -18.91 23.78
CA ALA A 445 -26.29 -19.35 23.19
C ALA A 445 -27.12 -20.15 24.18
N LYS A 446 -26.49 -21.05 24.97
CA LYS A 446 -27.17 -21.80 26.01
C LYS A 446 -27.62 -20.90 27.14
N ALA A 447 -26.81 -19.93 27.57
CA ALA A 447 -27.14 -18.96 28.60
C ALA A 447 -28.33 -18.08 28.18
N ASP A 448 -28.37 -17.60 26.93
CA ASP A 448 -29.49 -16.87 26.34
C ASP A 448 -30.79 -17.70 26.41
N THR A 449 -30.76 -18.96 25.99
CA THR A 449 -31.91 -19.87 26.05
C THR A 449 -32.42 -20.06 27.49
N ILE A 450 -31.51 -20.20 28.46
CA ILE A 450 -31.88 -20.38 29.88
C ILE A 450 -32.48 -19.09 30.46
N ALA A 451 -31.90 -17.94 30.16
CA ALA A 451 -32.36 -16.65 30.63
C ALA A 451 -33.74 -16.29 30.06
N ASP A 452 -33.97 -16.58 28.77
CA ASP A 452 -35.28 -16.40 28.12
C ASP A 452 -36.37 -17.27 28.81
N ARG A 453 -36.06 -18.55 29.06
CA ARG A 453 -36.98 -19.44 29.75
C ARG A 453 -37.26 -18.99 31.18
N ARG A 454 -36.24 -18.50 31.92
CA ARG A 454 -36.39 -17.94 33.26
C ARG A 454 -37.29 -16.72 33.28
N PHE A 455 -37.10 -15.84 32.29
CA PHE A 455 -37.94 -14.66 32.12
C PHE A 455 -39.39 -15.03 31.86
N GLU A 456 -39.70 -15.98 30.98
CA GLU A 456 -41.06 -16.43 30.72
C GLU A 456 -41.74 -17.02 32.00
N VAL A 457 -40.99 -17.77 32.79
CA VAL A 457 -41.50 -18.27 34.09
C VAL A 457 -41.76 -17.12 35.06
N ALA A 458 -40.86 -16.15 35.17
CA ALA A 458 -41.01 -14.98 36.03
C ALA A 458 -42.22 -14.12 35.61
N ARG A 459 -42.38 -13.88 34.31
CA ARG A 459 -43.50 -13.16 33.72
C ARG A 459 -44.84 -13.80 34.08
N ASN A 460 -44.98 -15.11 33.88
CA ASN A 460 -46.20 -15.84 34.21
C ASN A 460 -46.49 -15.81 35.72
N ARG A 461 -45.48 -15.94 36.58
CA ARG A 461 -45.64 -15.86 38.05
C ARG A 461 -46.02 -14.46 38.51
N TYR A 462 -45.51 -13.40 37.88
CA TYR A 462 -45.91 -12.03 38.17
C TYR A 462 -47.36 -11.77 37.76
N LEU A 463 -47.80 -12.25 36.59
CA LEU A 463 -49.17 -12.10 36.10
C LEU A 463 -50.21 -12.73 37.05
N ILE A 464 -49.88 -13.82 37.73
CA ILE A 464 -50.75 -14.47 38.73
C ILE A 464 -50.51 -13.94 40.16
N GLY A 465 -49.57 -13.01 40.37
CA GLY A 465 -49.29 -12.38 41.67
C GLY A 465 -48.43 -13.18 42.62
N ASN A 466 -47.65 -14.15 42.14
CA ASN A 466 -46.78 -15.03 42.91
C ASN A 466 -45.35 -14.53 43.09
N ILE A 467 -44.96 -13.45 42.44
CA ILE A 467 -43.69 -12.71 42.65
C ILE A 467 -43.96 -11.21 42.56
N ASP A 468 -43.06 -10.42 43.14
CA ASP A 468 -43.09 -8.97 43.10
C ASP A 468 -42.50 -8.42 41.80
N ILE A 469 -42.67 -7.10 41.55
CA ILE A 469 -42.19 -6.40 40.39
C ILE A 469 -40.64 -6.41 40.30
N THR A 470 -39.95 -6.38 41.45
CA THR A 470 -38.49 -6.35 41.49
C THR A 470 -37.89 -7.64 40.92
N ASN A 471 -38.42 -8.81 41.38
CA ASN A 471 -38.00 -10.12 40.87
C ASN A 471 -38.30 -10.28 39.35
N PHE A 472 -39.41 -9.72 38.87
CA PHE A 472 -39.75 -9.70 37.47
C PHE A 472 -38.73 -8.86 36.66
N LEU A 473 -38.42 -7.61 37.10
CA LEU A 473 -37.47 -6.72 36.41
C LEU A 473 -36.03 -7.30 36.40
N ILE A 474 -35.64 -8.01 37.48
CA ILE A 474 -34.35 -8.73 37.50
C ILE A 474 -34.30 -9.79 36.40
N ALA A 475 -35.36 -10.62 36.28
CA ALA A 475 -35.39 -11.65 35.25
C ALA A 475 -35.43 -11.07 33.82
N GLN A 476 -36.07 -9.91 33.62
CA GLN A 476 -36.06 -9.18 32.37
C GLN A 476 -34.66 -8.68 32.03
N ALA A 477 -33.97 -8.04 32.98
CA ALA A 477 -32.60 -7.54 32.78
C ALA A 477 -31.61 -8.69 32.49
N GLU A 478 -31.73 -9.81 33.16
CA GLU A 478 -30.88 -10.99 32.90
C GLU A 478 -31.11 -11.57 31.51
N LYS A 479 -32.36 -11.63 31.01
CA LYS A 479 -32.68 -12.05 29.65
C LYS A 479 -32.02 -11.10 28.63
N ASP A 480 -32.18 -9.79 28.84
CA ASP A 480 -31.63 -8.78 27.94
C ASP A 480 -30.09 -8.83 27.87
N ASN A 481 -29.46 -8.99 29.05
CA ASN A 481 -27.99 -9.12 29.14
C ASN A 481 -27.48 -10.42 28.49
N ALA A 482 -28.19 -11.54 28.69
CA ALA A 482 -27.80 -12.81 28.08
C ALA A 482 -27.93 -12.79 26.55
N ARG A 483 -29.00 -12.18 26.03
CA ARG A 483 -29.19 -11.96 24.59
C ARG A 483 -28.09 -11.10 24.00
N PHE A 484 -27.80 -9.97 24.64
CA PHE A 484 -26.70 -9.09 24.20
C PHE A 484 -25.35 -9.81 24.23
N ALA A 485 -25.04 -10.55 25.30
CA ALA A 485 -23.81 -11.30 25.44
C ALA A 485 -23.66 -12.36 24.33
N TYR A 486 -24.73 -13.09 23.99
CA TYR A 486 -24.71 -14.07 22.89
C TYR A 486 -24.39 -13.42 21.55
N ILE A 487 -25.11 -12.34 21.19
CA ILE A 487 -24.91 -11.67 19.89
C ILE A 487 -23.53 -11.01 19.81
N SER A 488 -23.07 -10.41 20.92
CA SER A 488 -21.71 -9.83 20.99
C SER A 488 -20.63 -10.91 20.82
N THR A 489 -20.78 -12.06 21.50
CA THR A 489 -19.82 -13.16 21.36
C THR A 489 -19.82 -13.75 19.94
N LEU A 490 -20.99 -13.81 19.29
CA LEU A 490 -21.11 -14.23 17.89
C LEU A 490 -20.39 -13.24 16.95
N SER A 491 -20.54 -11.94 17.20
CA SER A 491 -19.80 -10.89 16.49
C SER A 491 -18.28 -11.05 16.67
N ASP A 492 -17.84 -11.22 17.92
CA ASP A 492 -16.42 -11.41 18.26
C ASP A 492 -15.82 -12.65 17.57
N TYR A 493 -16.61 -13.73 17.47
CA TYR A 493 -16.21 -14.94 16.75
C TYR A 493 -15.93 -14.63 15.27
N TRP A 494 -16.87 -14.02 14.55
CA TRP A 494 -16.72 -13.76 13.12
C TRP A 494 -15.64 -12.72 12.84
N VAL A 495 -15.53 -11.67 13.65
CA VAL A 495 -14.42 -10.71 13.54
C VAL A 495 -13.08 -11.40 13.78
N SER A 496 -12.98 -12.26 14.80
CA SER A 496 -11.77 -13.03 15.09
C SER A 496 -11.45 -14.06 14.00
N TYR A 497 -12.46 -14.64 13.34
CA TYR A 497 -12.29 -15.54 12.20
C TYR A 497 -11.57 -14.83 11.05
N TYR A 498 -12.02 -13.63 10.65
CA TYR A 498 -11.37 -12.88 9.59
C TYR A 498 -10.01 -12.31 10.03
N GLN A 499 -9.84 -11.94 11.31
CA GLN A 499 -8.53 -11.59 11.87
C GLN A 499 -7.55 -12.76 11.78
N PHE A 500 -7.98 -13.95 12.09
CA PHE A 500 -7.18 -15.16 12.01
C PHE A 500 -6.82 -15.50 10.55
N ARG A 501 -7.76 -15.39 9.62
CA ARG A 501 -7.50 -15.52 8.17
C ARG A 501 -6.43 -14.53 7.70
N ARG A 502 -6.56 -13.23 8.06
CA ARG A 502 -5.54 -12.22 7.74
C ARG A 502 -4.18 -12.54 8.35
N LEU A 503 -4.18 -13.06 9.57
CA LEU A 503 -2.94 -13.35 10.30
C LEU A 503 -2.18 -14.51 9.69
N THR A 504 -2.89 -15.54 9.23
CA THR A 504 -2.29 -16.74 8.63
C THR A 504 -2.21 -16.68 7.11
N MET A 505 -2.99 -15.78 6.46
CA MET A 505 -3.22 -15.76 5.03
C MET A 505 -3.63 -17.14 4.48
N TYR A 506 -4.39 -17.87 5.30
CA TYR A 506 -4.88 -19.22 5.01
C TYR A 506 -6.35 -19.37 5.41
N ASP A 507 -7.14 -19.99 4.55
CA ASP A 507 -8.55 -20.31 4.80
C ASP A 507 -8.64 -21.74 5.35
N PHE A 508 -8.84 -21.87 6.67
CA PHE A 508 -8.94 -23.17 7.35
C PHE A 508 -10.26 -23.90 7.11
N GLU A 509 -11.28 -23.22 6.62
CA GLU A 509 -12.54 -23.84 6.23
C GLU A 509 -12.42 -24.53 4.88
N ARG A 510 -11.72 -23.89 3.92
CA ARG A 510 -11.52 -24.38 2.56
C ARG A 510 -10.21 -25.14 2.38
N ASN A 511 -9.30 -25.07 3.36
CA ASN A 511 -7.95 -25.64 3.30
C ASN A 511 -7.11 -25.12 2.11
N GLU A 512 -7.14 -23.80 1.87
CA GLU A 512 -6.40 -23.16 0.78
C GLU A 512 -5.73 -21.85 1.20
N GLU A 513 -4.65 -21.47 0.51
CA GLU A 513 -4.02 -20.16 0.69
C GLU A 513 -4.95 -19.06 0.17
N ILE A 514 -5.04 -17.94 0.93
CA ILE A 514 -5.87 -16.80 0.54
C ILE A 514 -5.17 -16.02 -0.56
N GLY A 515 -5.84 -15.88 -1.70
CA GLY A 515 -5.38 -15.09 -2.83
C GLY A 515 -6.51 -14.29 -3.47
N TYR A 516 -6.24 -13.02 -3.75
CA TYR A 516 -7.16 -12.14 -4.47
C TYR A 516 -6.67 -11.87 -5.88
N SER A 517 -7.60 -11.72 -6.83
CA SER A 517 -7.24 -11.33 -8.20
C SER A 517 -6.56 -9.96 -8.18
N ARG A 518 -5.38 -9.89 -8.76
CA ARG A 518 -4.60 -8.64 -8.84
C ARG A 518 -5.37 -7.62 -9.68
N PRO A 519 -5.40 -6.34 -9.24
CA PRO A 519 -5.98 -5.27 -10.05
C PRO A 519 -5.28 -5.15 -11.40
N GLU A 520 -6.06 -5.02 -12.48
CA GLU A 520 -5.48 -4.72 -13.79
C GLU A 520 -4.76 -3.37 -13.76
N LEU A 521 -3.55 -3.33 -14.27
CA LEU A 521 -2.78 -2.10 -14.43
C LEU A 521 -3.23 -1.43 -15.74
N ARG A 522 -4.19 -0.54 -15.63
CA ARG A 522 -4.68 0.28 -16.75
C ARG A 522 -3.84 1.53 -16.95
#